data_7bc1c15debe0164367244d917cdaabe0
#
_entry.id   7bc1c15debe0164367244d917cdaabe0
#
_cell.length_a   1.000
_cell.length_b   1.000
_cell.length_c   1.000
_cell.angle_alpha   90.00
_cell.angle_beta   90.00
_cell.angle_gamma   90.00
#
_symmetry.space_group_name_H-M   'P 1'
#
loop_
_entity.id
_entity.type
_entity.pdbx_description
1 polymer ?
#
loop_
_entity_poly.entity_id
_entity_poly.type
_entity_poly.pdbx_seq_one_letter_code
_entity_poly.pdbx_strand_id
1 'polypeptide(L)'
;MRFYNTLTRKIEEFIPNKEKIVNLYTCGPTVYHFAHIGNLRTYIEEDVLEKTLVYLGYQVNRVMNITDVGHLTSDADTGEDKMLKGAKRENKSVLDIAKFYTDCFFQDCDDLNIKKPETVVPATTEIDEYIKIISKLLLEGFAYIADGNVYFDTSKLKDYYVLTNHNEEDLMVGVRDSVSEDLNKKNKTDFVLWFTKSKFEDQELKWESPWGVGYPGWHIECSGISMKYLGEYLDIHCGGVDNIFPHHTNEIAQSESYLGHKWCNYWFHVEHLITTNGKMSKSNGEFLKLSLLKEKGYNPLSYRYMVLNSHYQKPLEFSYKALDASEIEYKKLKNKISLLNKNEDLIDEERFREFDNRFKESIGNNLNTSMAITILYDVLKSDINDYTKVKLIEKFDKVLSLDLLKIEDIEIPKEIKELVEERNNYKKEKKFLEADRIRNEVEKRGYKIIDTRDGVKIERI
;
A
#
# COMPACT_ATOMS: atom_id res chain seq x y z
N MET A 1 -11.19 -4.54 -18.37
CA MET A 1 -10.39 -4.91 -17.18
C MET A 1 -11.12 -5.97 -16.40
N ARG A 2 -10.43 -6.95 -15.85
CA ARG A 2 -10.98 -7.93 -14.91
C ARG A 2 -10.01 -8.17 -13.76
N PHE A 3 -10.53 -8.44 -12.57
CA PHE A 3 -9.72 -8.78 -11.40
C PHE A 3 -10.53 -9.60 -10.39
N TYR A 4 -9.84 -10.19 -9.43
CA TYR A 4 -10.46 -11.03 -8.42
C TYR A 4 -11.27 -10.18 -7.43
N ASN A 5 -12.54 -10.53 -7.26
CA ASN A 5 -13.42 -9.94 -6.28
C ASN A 5 -13.60 -10.91 -5.10
N THR A 6 -13.17 -10.52 -3.92
CA THR A 6 -13.27 -11.36 -2.72
C THR A 6 -14.72 -11.70 -2.38
N LEU A 7 -15.66 -10.79 -2.65
CA LEU A 7 -17.08 -11.01 -2.37
C LEU A 7 -17.64 -12.19 -3.16
N THR A 8 -17.31 -12.28 -4.46
CA THR A 8 -17.80 -13.35 -5.35
C THR A 8 -16.82 -14.51 -5.47
N ARG A 9 -15.55 -14.31 -5.01
CA ARG A 9 -14.43 -15.28 -5.11
C ARG A 9 -14.11 -15.69 -6.53
N LYS A 10 -14.29 -14.75 -7.47
CA LYS A 10 -14.07 -14.98 -8.91
C LYS A 10 -13.28 -13.82 -9.51
N ILE A 11 -12.55 -14.12 -10.58
CA ILE A 11 -12.04 -13.08 -11.48
C ILE A 11 -13.21 -12.71 -12.39
N GLU A 12 -13.65 -11.46 -12.29
CA GLU A 12 -14.81 -10.98 -13.04
C GLU A 12 -14.50 -9.66 -13.74
N GLU A 13 -15.30 -9.33 -14.73
CA GLU A 13 -15.16 -8.06 -15.44
C GLU A 13 -15.54 -6.90 -14.54
N PHE A 14 -14.71 -5.86 -14.54
CA PHE A 14 -14.95 -4.65 -13.78
C PHE A 14 -15.91 -3.73 -14.54
N ILE A 15 -17.04 -3.44 -13.93
CA ILE A 15 -18.08 -2.53 -14.44
C ILE A 15 -18.33 -1.48 -13.36
N PRO A 16 -17.92 -0.23 -13.54
CA PRO A 16 -18.16 0.82 -12.55
C PRO A 16 -19.64 1.25 -12.49
N ASN A 17 -20.06 1.79 -11.36
CA ASN A 17 -21.42 2.34 -11.16
C ASN A 17 -21.74 3.50 -12.11
N LYS A 18 -20.71 4.29 -12.47
CA LYS A 18 -20.81 5.38 -13.44
C LYS A 18 -19.81 5.18 -14.54
N GLU A 19 -20.23 5.34 -15.79
CA GLU A 19 -19.34 5.16 -16.94
C GLU A 19 -18.06 5.98 -16.77
N LYS A 20 -16.91 5.29 -16.86
CA LYS A 20 -15.55 5.85 -16.77
C LYS A 20 -15.18 6.55 -15.47
N ILE A 21 -16.03 6.55 -14.44
CA ILE A 21 -15.73 7.11 -13.12
C ILE A 21 -15.70 5.95 -12.12
N VAL A 22 -14.62 5.87 -11.33
CA VAL A 22 -14.42 4.83 -10.32
C VAL A 22 -14.27 5.48 -8.95
N ASN A 23 -15.15 5.14 -8.04
CA ASN A 23 -15.05 5.48 -6.63
C ASN A 23 -14.27 4.38 -5.92
N LEU A 24 -13.08 4.72 -5.45
CA LEU A 24 -12.12 3.81 -4.83
C LEU A 24 -11.86 4.22 -3.38
N TYR A 25 -12.12 3.33 -2.44
CA TYR A 25 -11.78 3.52 -1.05
C TYR A 25 -10.64 2.58 -0.64
N THR A 26 -9.65 3.11 0.05
CA THR A 26 -8.51 2.36 0.57
C THR A 26 -8.39 2.58 2.07
N CYS A 27 -8.37 1.49 2.85
CA CYS A 27 -8.16 1.59 4.29
C CYS A 27 -6.78 2.17 4.58
N GLY A 28 -6.75 3.29 5.29
CA GLY A 28 -5.51 3.94 5.68
C GLY A 28 -4.85 3.32 6.91
N PRO A 29 -3.66 3.81 7.30
CA PRO A 29 -2.94 3.30 8.44
C PRO A 29 -3.55 3.75 9.78
N THR A 30 -3.38 2.91 10.81
CA THR A 30 -3.52 3.35 12.20
C THR A 30 -2.18 3.95 12.65
N VAL A 31 -2.17 5.25 12.89
CA VAL A 31 -0.95 6.06 13.01
C VAL A 31 -0.40 6.17 14.44
N TYR A 32 -0.10 5.04 15.06
CA TYR A 32 0.54 4.94 16.37
C TYR A 32 1.97 4.40 16.31
N HIS A 33 2.41 3.96 15.14
CA HIS A 33 3.73 3.41 14.87
C HIS A 33 4.04 3.48 13.38
N PHE A 34 5.32 3.33 13.00
CA PHE A 34 5.70 3.21 11.59
C PHE A 34 4.94 2.08 10.89
N ALA A 35 4.62 2.27 9.61
CA ALA A 35 4.21 1.17 8.75
C ALA A 35 5.38 0.20 8.56
N HIS A 36 5.11 -1.10 8.63
CA HIS A 36 6.10 -2.09 8.22
C HIS A 36 5.98 -2.36 6.71
N ILE A 37 7.03 -2.93 6.10
CA ILE A 37 7.04 -3.17 4.65
C ILE A 37 5.88 -4.04 4.17
N GLY A 38 5.33 -4.91 5.01
CA GLY A 38 4.11 -5.69 4.70
C GLY A 38 2.87 -4.81 4.51
N ASN A 39 2.70 -3.74 5.32
CA ASN A 39 1.64 -2.75 5.08
C ASN A 39 1.90 -1.99 3.77
N LEU A 40 3.15 -1.57 3.56
CA LEU A 40 3.54 -0.83 2.35
C LEU A 40 3.33 -1.65 1.06
N ARG A 41 3.43 -2.99 1.14
CA ARG A 41 3.03 -3.87 0.03
C ARG A 41 1.58 -3.66 -0.38
N THR A 42 0.65 -3.61 0.58
CA THR A 42 -0.77 -3.37 0.29
C THR A 42 -0.95 -2.03 -0.43
N TYR A 43 -0.33 -0.96 0.06
CA TYR A 43 -0.42 0.37 -0.56
C TYR A 43 0.24 0.44 -1.95
N ILE A 44 1.31 -0.33 -2.21
CA ILE A 44 1.89 -0.46 -3.57
C ILE A 44 0.87 -1.11 -4.52
N GLU A 45 0.20 -2.19 -4.11
CA GLU A 45 -0.76 -2.88 -4.98
C GLU A 45 -2.05 -2.06 -5.20
N GLU A 46 -2.50 -1.30 -4.20
CA GLU A 46 -3.59 -0.33 -4.33
C GLU A 46 -3.24 0.81 -5.30
N ASP A 47 -2.01 1.30 -5.25
CA ASP A 47 -1.47 2.30 -6.17
C ASP A 47 -1.40 1.75 -7.61
N VAL A 48 -0.99 0.50 -7.78
CA VAL A 48 -0.99 -0.19 -9.07
C VAL A 48 -2.41 -0.33 -9.61
N LEU A 49 -3.37 -0.67 -8.76
CA LEU A 49 -4.78 -0.76 -9.15
C LEU A 49 -5.29 0.60 -9.65
N GLU A 50 -5.08 1.67 -8.88
CA GLU A 50 -5.48 3.02 -9.29
C GLU A 50 -4.83 3.43 -10.61
N LYS A 51 -3.51 3.29 -10.73
CA LYS A 51 -2.75 3.65 -11.93
C LYS A 51 -3.14 2.80 -13.15
N THR A 52 -3.49 1.53 -12.94
CA THR A 52 -4.04 0.65 -13.99
C THR A 52 -5.39 1.16 -14.48
N LEU A 53 -6.30 1.52 -13.57
CA LEU A 53 -7.60 2.09 -13.94
C LEU A 53 -7.42 3.38 -14.75
N VAL A 54 -6.56 4.28 -14.30
CA VAL A 54 -6.24 5.52 -15.03
C VAL A 54 -5.62 5.23 -16.40
N TYR A 55 -4.70 4.27 -16.50
CA TYR A 55 -4.07 3.87 -17.76
C TYR A 55 -5.08 3.31 -18.75
N LEU A 56 -6.10 2.62 -18.28
CA LEU A 56 -7.20 2.08 -19.08
C LEU A 56 -8.29 3.12 -19.40
N GLY A 57 -8.13 4.37 -18.95
CA GLY A 57 -8.99 5.50 -19.33
C GLY A 57 -10.11 5.81 -18.35
N TYR A 58 -10.06 5.27 -17.13
CA TYR A 58 -10.99 5.66 -16.05
C TYR A 58 -10.50 6.91 -15.31
N GLN A 59 -11.44 7.72 -14.84
CA GLN A 59 -11.20 8.73 -13.82
C GLN A 59 -11.42 8.06 -12.46
N VAL A 60 -10.45 8.14 -11.56
CA VAL A 60 -10.52 7.53 -10.23
C VAL A 60 -10.65 8.60 -9.17
N ASN A 61 -11.67 8.50 -8.32
CA ASN A 61 -11.85 9.28 -7.11
C ASN A 61 -11.39 8.41 -5.94
N ARG A 62 -10.17 8.62 -5.45
CA ARG A 62 -9.63 7.82 -4.35
C ARG A 62 -9.74 8.55 -3.02
N VAL A 63 -10.33 7.88 -2.03
CA VAL A 63 -10.43 8.34 -0.64
C VAL A 63 -9.70 7.36 0.27
N MET A 64 -8.97 7.89 1.26
CA MET A 64 -8.29 7.13 2.30
C MET A 64 -8.55 7.78 3.65
N ASN A 65 -8.84 6.98 4.67
CA ASN A 65 -8.84 7.46 6.06
C ASN A 65 -7.42 7.49 6.64
N ILE A 66 -7.27 8.24 7.72
CA ILE A 66 -6.17 8.08 8.67
C ILE A 66 -6.83 7.78 10.01
N THR A 67 -6.57 6.60 10.57
CA THR A 67 -7.07 6.22 11.88
C THR A 67 -6.19 6.85 12.96
N ASP A 68 -6.59 8.06 13.38
CA ASP A 68 -5.95 8.89 14.40
C ASP A 68 -6.70 8.87 15.74
N VAL A 69 -7.72 8.06 15.85
CA VAL A 69 -8.45 7.71 17.06
C VAL A 69 -7.82 6.48 17.70
N GLY A 70 -7.82 6.43 19.03
CA GLY A 70 -7.31 5.28 19.77
C GLY A 70 -8.19 4.05 19.58
N HIS A 71 -7.56 2.95 19.16
CA HIS A 71 -8.21 1.65 19.07
C HIS A 71 -7.52 0.62 19.95
N LEU A 72 -8.29 -0.34 20.41
CA LEU A 72 -7.81 -1.43 21.23
C LEU A 72 -6.79 -2.30 20.48
N THR A 73 -5.89 -2.96 21.20
CA THR A 73 -4.81 -3.77 20.60
C THR A 73 -5.30 -5.03 19.90
N SER A 74 -6.55 -5.44 20.13
CA SER A 74 -7.17 -6.58 19.43
C SER A 74 -8.31 -6.11 18.54
N ASP A 75 -8.45 -6.76 17.38
CA ASP A 75 -9.55 -6.55 16.44
C ASP A 75 -10.92 -7.02 17.00
N ALA A 76 -10.91 -7.62 18.21
CA ALA A 76 -12.08 -8.11 18.93
C ALA A 76 -12.55 -7.19 20.06
N ASP A 77 -12.36 -5.89 19.92
CA ASP A 77 -12.76 -4.85 20.90
C ASP A 77 -12.16 -5.04 22.31
N THR A 78 -10.99 -5.67 22.42
CA THR A 78 -10.30 -5.90 23.69
C THR A 78 -8.82 -5.50 23.61
N GLY A 79 -8.20 -5.16 24.74
CA GLY A 79 -6.78 -4.81 24.80
C GLY A 79 -6.52 -3.32 25.12
N GLU A 80 -5.25 -2.91 25.19
CA GLU A 80 -4.83 -1.51 25.40
C GLU A 80 -5.05 -0.65 24.16
N ASP A 81 -5.32 0.63 24.37
CA ASP A 81 -5.32 1.63 23.30
C ASP A 81 -3.94 1.77 22.66
N LYS A 82 -3.90 1.55 21.34
CA LYS A 82 -2.66 1.59 20.56
C LYS A 82 -2.05 2.99 20.50
N MET A 83 -2.89 4.04 20.39
CA MET A 83 -2.45 5.44 20.31
C MET A 83 -1.90 5.91 21.66
N LEU A 84 -2.60 5.60 22.75
CA LEU A 84 -2.16 5.95 24.09
C LEU A 84 -0.84 5.26 24.45
N LYS A 85 -0.66 4.00 24.04
CA LYS A 85 0.60 3.29 24.23
C LYS A 85 1.76 3.96 23.47
N GLY A 86 1.50 4.43 22.24
CA GLY A 86 2.44 5.23 21.46
C GLY A 86 2.80 6.54 22.15
N ALA A 87 1.78 7.29 22.61
CA ALA A 87 1.93 8.56 23.29
C ALA A 87 2.75 8.45 24.60
N LYS A 88 2.43 7.47 25.44
CA LYS A 88 3.18 7.19 26.68
C LYS A 88 4.64 6.81 26.39
N ARG A 89 4.87 6.00 25.35
CA ARG A 89 6.23 5.59 24.94
C ARG A 89 7.10 6.78 24.54
N GLU A 90 6.53 7.77 23.84
CA GLU A 90 7.25 8.89 23.27
C GLU A 90 7.11 10.20 24.05
N ASN A 91 6.34 10.17 25.16
CA ASN A 91 6.05 11.35 26.00
C ASN A 91 5.49 12.53 25.18
N LYS A 92 4.51 12.25 24.31
CA LYS A 92 3.83 13.20 23.42
C LYS A 92 2.33 13.06 23.56
N SER A 93 1.55 14.06 23.08
CA SER A 93 0.10 13.92 22.98
C SER A 93 -0.30 12.88 21.92
N VAL A 94 -1.50 12.32 22.01
CA VAL A 94 -2.05 11.37 21.04
C VAL A 94 -2.09 11.99 19.64
N LEU A 95 -2.49 13.25 19.51
CA LEU A 95 -2.57 13.96 18.23
C LEU A 95 -1.17 14.26 17.63
N ASP A 96 -0.17 14.58 18.47
CA ASP A 96 1.21 14.76 17.99
C ASP A 96 1.79 13.45 17.45
N ILE A 97 1.48 12.33 18.12
CA ILE A 97 1.87 11.00 17.66
C ILE A 97 1.18 10.67 16.33
N ALA A 98 -0.12 10.89 16.24
CA ALA A 98 -0.88 10.66 15.01
C ALA A 98 -0.31 11.47 13.84
N LYS A 99 -0.05 12.76 14.05
CA LYS A 99 0.55 13.62 13.05
C LYS A 99 1.94 13.13 12.63
N PHE A 100 2.81 12.82 13.57
CA PHE A 100 4.16 12.36 13.30
C PHE A 100 4.17 11.09 12.44
N TYR A 101 3.39 10.06 12.81
CA TYR A 101 3.36 8.81 12.05
C TYR A 101 2.61 8.93 10.73
N THR A 102 1.65 9.85 10.62
CA THR A 102 1.02 10.20 9.33
C THR A 102 2.05 10.79 8.37
N ASP A 103 2.86 11.75 8.84
CA ASP A 103 3.93 12.36 8.04
C ASP A 103 4.96 11.30 7.61
N CYS A 104 5.37 10.41 8.53
CA CYS A 104 6.28 9.28 8.21
C CYS A 104 5.69 8.32 7.18
N PHE A 105 4.40 7.99 7.29
CA PHE A 105 3.71 7.12 6.34
C PHE A 105 3.69 7.72 4.93
N PHE A 106 3.35 9.00 4.79
CA PHE A 106 3.36 9.64 3.47
C PHE A 106 4.78 9.81 2.92
N GLN A 107 5.79 10.00 3.77
CA GLN A 107 7.18 9.99 3.31
C GLN A 107 7.58 8.60 2.75
N ASP A 108 7.18 7.51 3.43
CA ASP A 108 7.41 6.15 2.91
C ASP A 108 6.66 5.93 1.59
N CYS A 109 5.44 6.48 1.43
CA CYS A 109 4.69 6.44 0.18
C CYS A 109 5.42 7.19 -0.95
N ASP A 110 5.93 8.40 -0.67
CA ASP A 110 6.69 9.19 -1.64
C ASP A 110 7.97 8.45 -2.07
N ASP A 111 8.72 7.90 -1.12
CA ASP A 111 9.93 7.11 -1.39
C ASP A 111 9.65 5.86 -2.27
N LEU A 112 8.43 5.34 -2.23
CA LEU A 112 7.96 4.19 -3.01
C LEU A 112 7.18 4.58 -4.28
N ASN A 113 7.11 5.88 -4.62
CA ASN A 113 6.30 6.41 -5.72
C ASN A 113 4.82 5.98 -5.66
N ILE A 114 4.27 5.84 -4.45
CA ILE A 114 2.85 5.61 -4.21
C ILE A 114 2.14 6.96 -4.27
N LYS A 115 1.16 7.08 -5.17
CA LYS A 115 0.37 8.30 -5.32
C LYS A 115 -0.44 8.56 -4.05
N LYS A 116 -0.31 9.75 -3.47
CA LYS A 116 -1.18 10.18 -2.38
C LYS A 116 -2.63 10.30 -2.90
N PRO A 117 -3.64 9.76 -2.20
CA PRO A 117 -5.04 9.95 -2.58
C PRO A 117 -5.42 11.43 -2.63
N GLU A 118 -6.36 11.78 -3.50
CA GLU A 118 -6.88 13.16 -3.61
C GLU A 118 -7.55 13.60 -2.32
N THR A 119 -8.18 12.67 -1.61
CA THR A 119 -8.87 12.92 -0.36
C THR A 119 -8.33 11.99 0.72
N VAL A 120 -7.72 12.59 1.74
CA VAL A 120 -7.23 11.90 2.95
C VAL A 120 -7.95 12.49 4.15
N VAL A 121 -8.63 11.64 4.93
CA VAL A 121 -9.54 12.07 5.98
C VAL A 121 -9.11 11.50 7.32
N PRO A 122 -8.69 12.32 8.31
CA PRO A 122 -8.50 11.88 9.68
C PRO A 122 -9.84 11.42 10.30
N ALA A 123 -9.86 10.26 10.95
CA ALA A 123 -11.08 9.71 11.54
C ALA A 123 -11.70 10.63 12.59
N THR A 124 -10.87 11.36 13.34
CA THR A 124 -11.32 12.33 14.36
C THR A 124 -12.12 13.49 13.80
N THR A 125 -12.09 13.75 12.49
CA THR A 125 -12.82 14.86 11.86
C THR A 125 -14.26 14.51 11.49
N GLU A 126 -14.67 13.24 11.61
CA GLU A 126 -15.94 12.73 11.08
C GLU A 126 -16.90 12.19 12.14
N ILE A 127 -16.71 12.59 13.38
CA ILE A 127 -17.48 12.12 14.56
C ILE A 127 -19.01 12.31 14.37
N ASP A 128 -19.43 13.44 13.83
CA ASP A 128 -20.87 13.72 13.61
C ASP A 128 -21.48 12.75 12.59
N GLU A 129 -20.72 12.36 11.56
CA GLU A 129 -21.19 11.38 10.58
C GLU A 129 -21.34 9.99 11.21
N TYR A 130 -20.41 9.59 12.07
CA TYR A 130 -20.53 8.32 12.81
C TYR A 130 -21.75 8.31 13.72
N ILE A 131 -21.98 9.38 14.49
CA ILE A 131 -23.14 9.53 15.34
C ILE A 131 -24.44 9.44 14.55
N LYS A 132 -24.51 10.08 13.37
CA LYS A 132 -25.65 10.03 12.45
C LYS A 132 -25.95 8.59 11.99
N ILE A 133 -24.93 7.87 11.55
CA ILE A 133 -25.07 6.47 11.07
C ILE A 133 -25.54 5.57 12.23
N ILE A 134 -24.89 5.64 13.39
CA ILE A 134 -25.19 4.84 14.56
C ILE A 134 -26.61 5.13 15.05
N SER A 135 -27.05 6.40 15.05
CA SER A 135 -28.41 6.80 15.44
C SER A 135 -29.47 6.15 14.54
N LYS A 136 -29.23 6.08 13.21
CA LYS A 136 -30.14 5.39 12.28
C LYS A 136 -30.15 3.88 12.52
N LEU A 137 -28.99 3.26 12.73
CA LEU A 137 -28.89 1.82 13.02
C LEU A 137 -29.64 1.44 14.30
N LEU A 138 -29.60 2.29 15.34
CA LEU A 138 -30.37 2.12 16.55
C LEU A 138 -31.87 2.25 16.29
N LEU A 139 -32.30 3.28 15.56
CA LEU A 139 -33.70 3.54 15.22
C LEU A 139 -34.31 2.37 14.44
N GLU A 140 -33.56 1.79 13.52
CA GLU A 140 -33.99 0.68 12.65
C GLU A 140 -33.82 -0.70 13.30
N GLY A 141 -33.25 -0.76 14.52
CA GLY A 141 -33.12 -1.98 15.31
C GLY A 141 -31.95 -2.89 14.92
N PHE A 142 -30.99 -2.40 14.15
CA PHE A 142 -29.74 -3.08 13.85
C PHE A 142 -28.68 -2.92 14.93
N ALA A 143 -28.89 -1.97 15.86
CA ALA A 143 -27.99 -1.71 16.97
C ALA A 143 -28.75 -1.69 18.30
N TYR A 144 -28.04 -1.85 19.41
CA TYR A 144 -28.59 -1.81 20.76
C TYR A 144 -27.59 -1.21 21.74
N ILE A 145 -28.10 -0.76 22.90
CA ILE A 145 -27.28 -0.23 23.99
C ILE A 145 -27.20 -1.27 25.11
N ALA A 146 -26.01 -1.57 25.57
CA ALA A 146 -25.76 -2.41 26.73
C ALA A 146 -24.60 -1.84 27.56
N ASP A 147 -24.82 -1.72 28.84
CA ASP A 147 -23.88 -1.09 29.80
C ASP A 147 -23.28 0.26 29.33
N GLY A 148 -24.09 1.04 28.60
CA GLY A 148 -23.70 2.36 28.06
C GLY A 148 -23.05 2.33 26.69
N ASN A 149 -22.46 1.24 26.26
CA ASN A 149 -21.89 1.11 24.91
C ASN A 149 -22.96 0.80 23.86
N VAL A 150 -22.71 1.20 22.62
CA VAL A 150 -23.58 0.88 21.47
C VAL A 150 -22.96 -0.25 20.68
N TYR A 151 -23.72 -1.32 20.46
CA TYR A 151 -23.31 -2.51 19.74
C TYR A 151 -24.14 -2.69 18.47
N PHE A 152 -23.52 -3.20 17.41
CA PHE A 152 -24.22 -3.75 16.25
C PHE A 152 -24.70 -5.18 16.56
N ASP A 153 -25.95 -5.47 16.26
CA ASP A 153 -26.60 -6.78 16.44
C ASP A 153 -26.47 -7.62 15.18
N THR A 154 -25.46 -8.46 15.11
CA THR A 154 -25.17 -9.29 13.92
C THR A 154 -26.26 -10.33 13.62
N SER A 155 -27.08 -10.70 14.62
CA SER A 155 -28.22 -11.62 14.43
C SER A 155 -29.34 -11.06 13.55
N LYS A 156 -29.33 -9.75 13.27
CA LYS A 156 -30.26 -9.09 12.35
C LYS A 156 -29.96 -9.34 10.88
N LEU A 157 -28.75 -9.81 10.57
CA LEU A 157 -28.31 -10.08 9.20
C LEU A 157 -28.63 -11.53 8.82
N LYS A 158 -29.06 -11.73 7.57
CA LYS A 158 -29.29 -13.08 7.02
C LYS A 158 -27.97 -13.81 6.79
N ASP A 159 -26.95 -13.08 6.37
CA ASP A 159 -25.62 -13.59 6.11
C ASP A 159 -24.59 -12.53 6.56
N TYR A 160 -23.99 -12.78 7.71
CA TYR A 160 -22.94 -11.91 8.24
C TYR A 160 -21.57 -12.21 7.62
N TYR A 161 -21.34 -13.46 7.24
CA TYR A 161 -20.01 -13.93 6.80
C TYR A 161 -19.81 -13.83 5.28
N VAL A 162 -20.42 -12.86 4.61
CA VAL A 162 -20.45 -12.73 3.15
C VAL A 162 -19.05 -12.72 2.48
N LEU A 163 -18.03 -12.17 3.16
CA LEU A 163 -16.66 -12.11 2.64
C LEU A 163 -15.81 -13.33 2.98
N THR A 164 -16.26 -14.20 3.90
CA THR A 164 -15.47 -15.33 4.36
C THR A 164 -16.01 -16.66 3.83
N ASN A 165 -15.16 -17.68 3.74
CA ASN A 165 -15.60 -19.08 3.48
C ASN A 165 -15.87 -19.82 4.79
N HIS A 166 -15.68 -19.16 5.93
CA HIS A 166 -15.78 -19.76 7.23
C HIS A 166 -17.19 -19.62 7.76
N ASN A 167 -17.65 -20.65 8.43
CA ASN A 167 -18.81 -20.59 9.29
C ASN A 167 -18.37 -20.10 10.69
N GLU A 168 -19.34 -19.88 11.56
CA GLU A 168 -19.08 -19.39 12.92
C GLU A 168 -18.08 -20.27 13.69
N GLU A 169 -18.14 -21.60 13.53
CA GLU A 169 -17.27 -22.56 14.21
C GLU A 169 -15.80 -22.45 13.77
N ASP A 170 -15.54 -22.24 12.46
CA ASP A 170 -14.18 -22.11 11.92
C ASP A 170 -13.48 -20.83 12.39
N LEU A 171 -14.24 -19.73 12.53
CA LEU A 171 -13.72 -18.43 12.98
C LEU A 171 -13.47 -18.41 14.48
N MET A 172 -14.22 -19.20 15.26
CA MET A 172 -14.01 -19.36 16.70
C MET A 172 -12.67 -20.04 17.05
N VAL A 173 -12.17 -20.92 16.19
CA VAL A 173 -10.86 -21.57 16.36
C VAL A 173 -9.68 -20.61 16.13
N GLY A 174 -9.88 -19.55 15.35
CA GLY A 174 -8.88 -18.50 15.08
C GLY A 174 -8.86 -17.34 16.09
N VAL A 175 -9.87 -17.22 16.93
CA VAL A 175 -9.90 -16.23 18.01
C VAL A 175 -8.98 -16.72 19.13
N ARG A 176 -7.85 -16.01 19.31
CA ARG A 176 -6.83 -16.33 20.31
C ARG A 176 -7.45 -16.51 21.69
N ASP A 177 -6.99 -17.51 22.45
CA ASP A 177 -7.39 -17.84 23.84
C ASP A 177 -7.27 -16.70 24.87
N SER A 178 -6.88 -15.50 24.46
CA SER A 178 -6.64 -14.33 25.29
C SER A 178 -7.73 -13.24 25.24
N VAL A 179 -8.81 -13.43 24.46
CA VAL A 179 -9.90 -12.45 24.39
C VAL A 179 -10.88 -12.67 25.52
N SER A 180 -10.92 -11.73 26.49
CA SER A 180 -11.95 -11.75 27.54
C SER A 180 -13.32 -11.52 26.90
N GLU A 181 -14.25 -12.45 27.06
CA GLU A 181 -15.65 -12.30 26.60
C GLU A 181 -16.25 -10.99 27.14
N ASP A 182 -16.81 -10.19 26.23
CA ASP A 182 -17.65 -9.05 26.62
C ASP A 182 -19.06 -9.55 26.90
N LEU A 183 -19.39 -9.69 28.18
CA LEU A 183 -20.67 -10.21 28.65
C LEU A 183 -21.88 -9.32 28.28
N ASN A 184 -21.66 -8.11 27.77
CA ASN A 184 -22.69 -7.19 27.34
C ASN A 184 -23.15 -7.45 25.91
N LYS A 185 -22.40 -8.23 25.12
CA LYS A 185 -22.79 -8.64 23.77
C LYS A 185 -23.92 -9.65 23.81
N LYS A 186 -24.93 -9.46 22.96
CA LYS A 186 -26.03 -10.44 22.78
C LYS A 186 -25.53 -11.67 22.02
N ASN A 187 -24.68 -11.44 21.00
CA ASN A 187 -24.07 -12.48 20.21
C ASN A 187 -22.55 -12.30 20.24
N LYS A 188 -21.80 -13.38 20.17
CA LYS A 188 -20.31 -13.32 20.19
C LYS A 188 -19.71 -12.47 19.08
N THR A 189 -20.38 -12.41 17.95
CA THR A 189 -19.98 -11.68 16.75
C THR A 189 -20.37 -10.21 16.75
N ASP A 190 -21.20 -9.78 17.72
CA ASP A 190 -21.55 -8.35 17.85
C ASP A 190 -20.30 -7.51 18.08
N PHE A 191 -20.29 -6.30 17.56
CA PHE A 191 -19.16 -5.42 17.66
C PHE A 191 -19.57 -4.00 18.09
N VAL A 192 -18.64 -3.26 18.71
CA VAL A 192 -18.95 -1.96 19.26
C VAL A 192 -18.95 -0.91 18.16
N LEU A 193 -20.00 -0.09 18.14
CA LEU A 193 -20.14 1.09 17.29
C LEU A 193 -19.70 2.37 18.01
N TRP A 194 -19.98 2.45 19.33
CA TRP A 194 -19.60 3.58 20.18
C TRP A 194 -19.27 3.11 21.58
N PHE A 195 -18.10 3.48 22.08
CA PHE A 195 -17.65 3.21 23.44
C PHE A 195 -17.95 4.41 24.34
N THR A 196 -18.76 4.23 25.39
CA THR A 196 -18.90 5.18 26.50
C THR A 196 -18.17 4.69 27.73
N LYS A 197 -18.07 3.35 27.88
CA LYS A 197 -17.31 2.69 28.91
C LYS A 197 -16.34 1.73 28.23
N SER A 198 -15.06 1.93 28.45
CA SER A 198 -14.05 0.94 28.10
C SER A 198 -13.36 0.44 29.36
N LYS A 199 -12.77 -0.73 29.32
CA LYS A 199 -11.91 -1.25 30.41
C LYS A 199 -10.70 -0.34 30.67
N PHE A 200 -10.46 0.62 29.78
CA PHE A 200 -9.35 1.58 29.80
C PHE A 200 -9.92 2.98 30.02
N GLU A 201 -9.92 3.44 31.25
CA GLU A 201 -10.39 4.79 31.64
C GLU A 201 -9.54 5.91 30.99
N ASP A 202 -8.35 5.59 30.53
CA ASP A 202 -7.31 6.51 30.07
C ASP A 202 -7.45 6.98 28.62
N GLN A 203 -8.56 6.65 27.89
CA GLN A 203 -8.75 7.16 26.52
C GLN A 203 -8.80 8.68 26.53
N GLU A 204 -7.81 9.31 25.83
CA GLU A 204 -7.63 10.76 25.83
C GLU A 204 -8.65 11.48 24.95
N LEU A 205 -8.96 10.89 23.76
CA LEU A 205 -9.88 11.48 22.78
C LEU A 205 -11.28 10.95 22.98
N LYS A 206 -12.21 11.82 23.43
CA LYS A 206 -13.62 11.51 23.64
C LYS A 206 -14.49 12.66 23.15
N TRP A 207 -15.67 12.34 22.67
CA TRP A 207 -16.66 13.28 22.16
C TRP A 207 -18.03 13.07 22.77
N GLU A 208 -18.81 14.13 22.85
CA GLU A 208 -20.21 14.09 23.22
C GLU A 208 -21.03 13.30 22.20
N SER A 209 -21.94 12.48 22.66
CA SER A 209 -22.89 11.75 21.83
C SER A 209 -24.25 11.60 22.52
N PRO A 210 -25.33 11.22 21.81
CA PRO A 210 -26.63 10.95 22.43
C PRO A 210 -26.59 9.82 23.49
N TRP A 211 -25.56 8.99 23.50
CA TRP A 211 -25.39 7.85 24.40
C TRP A 211 -24.41 8.13 25.55
N GLY A 212 -23.80 9.30 25.55
CA GLY A 212 -22.80 9.75 26.52
C GLY A 212 -21.46 10.09 25.88
N VAL A 213 -20.55 10.61 26.70
CA VAL A 213 -19.18 10.94 26.28
C VAL A 213 -18.43 9.65 25.97
N GLY A 214 -17.82 9.60 24.77
CA GLY A 214 -17.16 8.37 24.32
C GLY A 214 -16.41 8.54 23.01
N TYR A 215 -16.15 7.44 22.33
CA TYR A 215 -15.42 7.40 21.06
C TYR A 215 -15.95 6.30 20.12
N PRO A 216 -15.76 6.44 18.79
CA PRO A 216 -16.27 5.47 17.81
C PRO A 216 -15.53 4.12 17.91
N GLY A 217 -16.22 3.05 17.53
CA GLY A 217 -15.60 1.77 17.20
C GLY A 217 -14.77 1.90 15.90
N TRP A 218 -13.85 0.96 15.66
CA TRP A 218 -12.93 1.05 14.55
C TRP A 218 -13.61 0.95 13.17
N HIS A 219 -14.64 0.11 13.04
CA HIS A 219 -15.24 -0.20 11.73
C HIS A 219 -16.12 0.92 11.19
N ILE A 220 -16.71 1.76 12.07
CA ILE A 220 -17.59 2.85 11.64
C ILE A 220 -16.85 3.98 10.92
N GLU A 221 -15.54 4.12 11.15
CA GLU A 221 -14.72 5.14 10.53
C GLU A 221 -14.70 4.99 9.00
N CYS A 222 -14.32 3.80 8.52
CA CYS A 222 -14.25 3.53 7.08
C CYS A 222 -15.62 3.59 6.40
N SER A 223 -16.68 3.07 7.05
CA SER A 223 -18.05 3.19 6.56
C SER A 223 -18.50 4.65 6.44
N GLY A 224 -18.30 5.44 7.50
CA GLY A 224 -18.73 6.84 7.53
C GLY A 224 -17.98 7.69 6.51
N ILE A 225 -16.65 7.59 6.48
CA ILE A 225 -15.80 8.35 5.57
C ILE A 225 -16.09 7.98 4.11
N SER A 226 -16.13 6.70 3.79
CA SER A 226 -16.37 6.26 2.41
C SER A 226 -17.74 6.71 1.89
N MET A 227 -18.81 6.53 2.67
CA MET A 227 -20.16 6.97 2.27
C MET A 227 -20.25 8.50 2.14
N LYS A 228 -19.61 9.27 3.03
CA LYS A 228 -19.65 10.73 3.00
C LYS A 228 -18.94 11.30 1.75
N TYR A 229 -17.78 10.76 1.41
CA TYR A 229 -16.95 11.33 0.34
C TYR A 229 -17.13 10.68 -1.02
N LEU A 230 -17.56 9.39 -1.08
CA LEU A 230 -17.75 8.64 -2.32
C LEU A 230 -19.22 8.30 -2.61
N GLY A 231 -20.11 8.54 -1.65
CA GLY A 231 -21.54 8.30 -1.79
C GLY A 231 -21.96 6.86 -1.46
N GLU A 232 -23.23 6.58 -1.70
CA GLU A 232 -23.90 5.35 -1.27
C GLU A 232 -23.57 4.12 -2.13
N TYR A 233 -22.90 4.31 -3.27
CA TYR A 233 -22.51 3.25 -4.20
C TYR A 233 -21.01 3.32 -4.45
N LEU A 234 -20.27 2.46 -3.75
CA LEU A 234 -18.84 2.33 -3.88
C LEU A 234 -18.49 1.30 -4.96
N ASP A 235 -17.54 1.62 -5.84
CA ASP A 235 -17.08 0.66 -6.86
C ASP A 235 -16.14 -0.35 -6.25
N ILE A 236 -15.04 0.10 -5.64
CA ILE A 236 -13.97 -0.77 -5.13
C ILE A 236 -13.60 -0.36 -3.72
N HIS A 237 -13.51 -1.35 -2.82
CA HIS A 237 -12.95 -1.23 -1.48
C HIS A 237 -11.70 -2.08 -1.36
N CYS A 238 -10.58 -1.50 -0.89
CA CYS A 238 -9.28 -2.14 -0.81
C CYS A 238 -8.77 -2.31 0.62
N GLY A 239 -7.96 -3.34 0.83
CA GLY A 239 -7.21 -3.57 2.05
C GLY A 239 -6.32 -4.81 1.99
N GLY A 240 -5.70 -5.18 3.09
CA GLY A 240 -5.03 -6.48 3.24
C GLY A 240 -6.03 -7.61 3.50
N VAL A 241 -5.62 -8.85 3.27
CA VAL A 241 -6.47 -10.02 3.62
C VAL A 241 -6.83 -10.08 5.11
N ASP A 242 -6.05 -9.41 5.98
CA ASP A 242 -6.37 -9.25 7.41
C ASP A 242 -7.66 -8.46 7.64
N ASN A 243 -8.00 -7.55 6.72
CA ASN A 243 -9.19 -6.72 6.82
C ASN A 243 -10.47 -7.49 6.44
N ILE A 244 -10.39 -8.63 5.74
CA ILE A 244 -11.56 -9.41 5.32
C ILE A 244 -12.47 -9.68 6.53
N PHE A 245 -11.86 -10.16 7.63
CA PHE A 245 -12.55 -10.41 8.88
C PHE A 245 -11.69 -9.98 10.07
N PRO A 246 -12.24 -9.22 11.03
CA PRO A 246 -13.65 -8.80 11.08
C PRO A 246 -13.93 -7.45 10.36
N HIS A 247 -12.89 -6.66 9.97
CA HIS A 247 -13.03 -5.24 9.62
C HIS A 247 -14.01 -4.99 8.47
N HIS A 248 -13.72 -5.47 7.27
CA HIS A 248 -14.57 -5.25 6.09
C HIS A 248 -15.92 -5.97 6.20
N THR A 249 -15.96 -7.14 6.87
CA THR A 249 -17.23 -7.82 7.17
C THR A 249 -18.13 -6.93 8.03
N ASN A 250 -17.59 -6.27 9.05
CA ASN A 250 -18.32 -5.33 9.90
C ASN A 250 -18.72 -4.06 9.17
N GLU A 251 -17.87 -3.57 8.24
CA GLU A 251 -18.23 -2.44 7.41
C GLU A 251 -19.41 -2.75 6.48
N ILE A 252 -19.45 -3.92 5.86
CA ILE A 252 -20.62 -4.37 5.07
C ILE A 252 -21.85 -4.40 5.95
N ALA A 253 -21.75 -5.03 7.14
CA ALA A 253 -22.84 -5.17 8.07
C ALA A 253 -23.47 -3.81 8.40
N GLN A 254 -22.68 -2.83 8.80
CA GLN A 254 -23.18 -1.51 9.20
C GLN A 254 -23.57 -0.63 8.01
N SER A 255 -22.82 -0.66 6.91
CA SER A 255 -23.10 0.19 5.74
C SER A 255 -24.36 -0.26 5.00
N GLU A 256 -24.50 -1.55 4.71
CA GLU A 256 -25.68 -2.07 4.00
C GLU A 256 -26.96 -2.03 4.87
N SER A 257 -26.82 -2.20 6.19
CA SER A 257 -27.95 -1.99 7.11
C SER A 257 -28.37 -0.52 7.17
N TYR A 258 -27.41 0.41 7.15
CA TYR A 258 -27.69 1.85 7.12
C TYR A 258 -28.34 2.28 5.80
N LEU A 259 -27.84 1.78 4.67
CA LEU A 259 -28.32 2.18 3.33
C LEU A 259 -29.60 1.45 2.89
N GLY A 260 -29.79 0.20 3.33
CA GLY A 260 -30.89 -0.67 2.87
C GLY A 260 -30.63 -1.33 1.51
N HIS A 261 -29.41 -1.22 0.97
CA HIS A 261 -29.00 -1.83 -0.30
C HIS A 261 -27.52 -2.21 -0.28
N LYS A 262 -27.08 -2.96 -1.29
CA LYS A 262 -25.68 -3.31 -1.48
C LYS A 262 -24.82 -2.05 -1.63
N TRP A 263 -23.78 -1.92 -0.80
CA TRP A 263 -22.93 -0.73 -0.73
C TRP A 263 -21.74 -0.77 -1.70
N CYS A 264 -20.95 -1.86 -1.65
CA CYS A 264 -19.71 -1.96 -2.44
C CYS A 264 -19.77 -3.15 -3.40
N ASN A 265 -19.36 -2.92 -4.67
CA ASN A 265 -19.43 -3.94 -5.71
C ASN A 265 -18.22 -4.87 -5.71
N TYR A 266 -17.00 -4.34 -5.53
CA TYR A 266 -15.75 -5.08 -5.65
C TYR A 266 -14.89 -4.92 -4.40
N TRP A 267 -14.44 -6.06 -3.85
CA TRP A 267 -13.57 -6.11 -2.69
C TRP A 267 -12.20 -6.63 -3.11
N PHE A 268 -11.20 -5.75 -3.03
CA PHE A 268 -9.83 -6.02 -3.46
C PHE A 268 -8.93 -6.21 -2.24
N HIS A 269 -8.34 -7.41 -2.10
CA HIS A 269 -7.50 -7.76 -0.97
C HIS A 269 -6.12 -8.21 -1.41
N VAL A 270 -5.11 -7.70 -0.73
CA VAL A 270 -3.69 -8.01 -0.96
C VAL A 270 -3.22 -9.03 0.08
N GLU A 271 -2.58 -10.09 -0.39
CA GLU A 271 -2.02 -11.15 0.43
C GLU A 271 -0.81 -10.69 1.27
N HIS A 272 -0.53 -11.45 2.32
CA HIS A 272 0.52 -11.15 3.28
C HIS A 272 1.93 -11.08 2.68
N LEU A 273 2.74 -10.18 3.22
CA LEU A 273 4.18 -10.34 3.23
C LEU A 273 4.55 -11.26 4.39
N ILE A 274 5.22 -12.37 4.08
CA ILE A 274 5.68 -13.35 5.06
C ILE A 274 7.19 -13.35 5.13
N THR A 275 7.75 -13.79 6.26
CA THR A 275 9.17 -14.04 6.44
C THR A 275 9.38 -15.52 6.67
N THR A 276 10.62 -16.00 6.64
CA THR A 276 10.96 -17.40 6.97
C THR A 276 10.43 -17.85 8.33
N ASN A 277 10.12 -16.90 9.23
CA ASN A 277 9.55 -17.16 10.56
C ASN A 277 8.01 -16.98 10.60
N GLY A 278 7.34 -16.94 9.44
CA GLY A 278 5.91 -16.76 9.32
C GLY A 278 5.46 -15.31 9.05
N LYS A 279 4.20 -14.98 9.42
CA LYS A 279 3.66 -13.61 9.26
C LYS A 279 4.52 -12.60 10.01
N MET A 280 4.82 -11.48 9.37
CA MET A 280 5.56 -10.38 10.00
C MET A 280 4.73 -9.79 11.13
N SER A 281 5.26 -9.84 12.34
CA SER A 281 4.63 -9.23 13.52
C SER A 281 5.66 -8.48 14.35
N LYS A 282 5.22 -7.48 15.11
CA LYS A 282 6.07 -6.65 15.97
C LYS A 282 6.83 -7.45 17.06
N SER A 283 6.40 -8.67 17.35
CA SER A 283 6.95 -9.53 18.41
C SER A 283 8.02 -10.52 17.95
N ASN A 284 8.23 -10.72 16.65
CA ASN A 284 9.02 -11.85 16.11
C ASN A 284 10.37 -11.46 15.46
N GLY A 285 11.00 -10.35 15.86
CA GLY A 285 12.32 -9.98 15.35
C GLY A 285 12.46 -8.51 14.96
N GLU A 286 13.36 -8.21 14.01
CA GLU A 286 13.62 -6.87 13.52
C GLU A 286 12.34 -6.26 12.89
N PHE A 287 11.94 -5.08 13.35
CA PHE A 287 10.79 -4.37 12.78
C PHE A 287 11.15 -3.80 11.42
N LEU A 288 10.75 -4.50 10.35
CA LEU A 288 11.10 -4.18 8.97
C LEU A 288 10.29 -2.97 8.46
N LYS A 289 10.80 -1.77 8.65
CA LYS A 289 10.29 -0.50 8.11
C LYS A 289 11.11 -0.06 6.89
N LEU A 290 10.56 0.80 6.04
CA LEU A 290 11.26 1.25 4.84
C LEU A 290 12.56 2.01 5.17
N SER A 291 12.54 2.84 6.22
CA SER A 291 13.75 3.56 6.64
C SER A 291 14.89 2.63 7.04
N LEU A 292 14.61 1.45 7.61
CA LEU A 292 15.64 0.44 7.91
C LEU A 292 16.26 -0.11 6.62
N LEU A 293 15.46 -0.34 5.56
CA LEU A 293 16.01 -0.77 4.27
C LEU A 293 16.91 0.34 3.68
N LYS A 294 16.50 1.61 3.78
CA LYS A 294 17.31 2.77 3.37
C LYS A 294 18.62 2.86 4.17
N GLU A 295 18.57 2.68 5.49
CA GLU A 295 19.74 2.66 6.37
C GLU A 295 20.74 1.54 6.01
N LYS A 296 20.24 0.41 5.51
CA LYS A 296 21.04 -0.70 4.98
C LYS A 296 21.55 -0.46 3.55
N GLY A 297 21.22 0.67 2.93
CA GLY A 297 21.70 1.07 1.61
C GLY A 297 20.82 0.65 0.42
N TYR A 298 19.64 0.07 0.67
CA TYR A 298 18.70 -0.30 -0.40
C TYR A 298 17.98 0.90 -0.97
N ASN A 299 17.81 0.92 -2.30
CA ASN A 299 16.90 1.85 -2.95
C ASN A 299 15.44 1.41 -2.66
N PRO A 300 14.57 2.29 -2.16
CA PRO A 300 13.15 1.97 -1.91
C PRO A 300 12.45 1.34 -3.12
N LEU A 301 12.75 1.80 -4.33
CA LEU A 301 12.15 1.26 -5.55
C LEU A 301 12.58 -0.17 -5.88
N SER A 302 13.68 -0.67 -5.29
CA SER A 302 14.02 -2.09 -5.36
C SER A 302 13.02 -2.95 -4.60
N TYR A 303 12.48 -2.44 -3.49
CA TYR A 303 11.39 -3.10 -2.78
C TYR A 303 10.08 -3.03 -3.60
N ARG A 304 9.75 -1.87 -4.19
CA ARG A 304 8.61 -1.79 -5.11
C ARG A 304 8.76 -2.77 -6.29
N TYR A 305 9.94 -2.84 -6.89
CA TYR A 305 10.24 -3.79 -7.97
C TYR A 305 10.05 -5.25 -7.53
N MET A 306 10.47 -5.61 -6.30
CA MET A 306 10.25 -6.92 -5.71
C MET A 306 8.74 -7.24 -5.59
N VAL A 307 7.94 -6.30 -5.12
CA VAL A 307 6.48 -6.45 -5.01
C VAL A 307 5.85 -6.65 -6.39
N LEU A 308 6.19 -5.84 -7.39
CA LEU A 308 5.66 -5.92 -8.75
C LEU A 308 6.00 -7.23 -9.48
N ASN A 309 7.05 -7.95 -9.08
CA ASN A 309 7.39 -9.27 -9.60
C ASN A 309 6.59 -10.41 -8.95
N SER A 310 5.76 -10.10 -7.95
CA SER A 310 4.82 -11.02 -7.31
C SER A 310 3.39 -10.70 -7.76
N HIS A 311 2.47 -11.60 -7.49
CA HIS A 311 1.05 -11.35 -7.70
C HIS A 311 0.40 -10.97 -6.38
N TYR A 312 -0.47 -9.94 -6.36
CA TYR A 312 -1.10 -9.43 -5.13
C TYR A 312 -1.89 -10.48 -4.33
N GLN A 313 -2.45 -11.50 -5.01
CA GLN A 313 -3.19 -12.62 -4.41
C GLN A 313 -2.29 -13.75 -3.87
N LYS A 314 -0.98 -13.64 -3.95
CA LYS A 314 -0.06 -14.66 -3.44
C LYS A 314 0.74 -14.09 -2.28
N PRO A 315 0.98 -14.87 -1.21
CA PRO A 315 1.94 -14.47 -0.20
C PRO A 315 3.29 -14.14 -0.83
N LEU A 316 3.92 -13.04 -0.40
CA LEU A 316 5.26 -12.66 -0.83
C LEU A 316 6.24 -12.96 0.31
N GLU A 317 7.18 -13.86 0.07
CA GLU A 317 8.23 -14.15 1.04
C GLU A 317 9.32 -13.08 0.95
N PHE A 318 9.53 -12.38 2.06
CA PHE A 318 10.60 -11.42 2.21
C PHE A 318 11.84 -12.08 2.83
N SER A 319 12.97 -11.84 2.19
CA SER A 319 14.31 -12.04 2.77
C SER A 319 15.25 -10.99 2.20
N TYR A 320 16.31 -10.63 2.94
CA TYR A 320 17.34 -9.74 2.40
C TYR A 320 17.96 -10.29 1.12
N LYS A 321 18.12 -11.62 1.01
CA LYS A 321 18.60 -12.26 -0.22
C LYS A 321 17.67 -12.02 -1.42
N ALA A 322 16.36 -12.06 -1.20
CA ALA A 322 15.38 -11.75 -2.26
C ALA A 322 15.40 -10.27 -2.63
N LEU A 323 15.57 -9.38 -1.63
CA LEU A 323 15.71 -7.95 -1.87
C LEU A 323 17.01 -7.62 -2.61
N ASP A 324 18.15 -8.25 -2.25
CA ASP A 324 19.43 -8.12 -2.97
C ASP A 324 19.28 -8.48 -4.45
N ALA A 325 18.61 -9.61 -4.74
CA ALA A 325 18.35 -10.02 -6.11
C ALA A 325 17.49 -8.99 -6.86
N SER A 326 16.45 -8.47 -6.21
CA SER A 326 15.58 -7.44 -6.77
C SER A 326 16.31 -6.12 -7.02
N GLU A 327 17.20 -5.71 -6.12
CA GLU A 327 18.05 -4.53 -6.26
C GLU A 327 18.99 -4.66 -7.47
N ILE A 328 19.64 -5.82 -7.62
CA ILE A 328 20.52 -6.10 -8.75
C ILE A 328 19.73 -6.04 -10.08
N GLU A 329 18.57 -6.66 -10.14
CA GLU A 329 17.75 -6.67 -11.35
C GLU A 329 17.18 -5.29 -11.68
N TYR A 330 16.73 -4.54 -10.68
CA TYR A 330 16.27 -3.17 -10.86
C TYR A 330 17.39 -2.26 -11.39
N LYS A 331 18.59 -2.33 -10.81
CA LYS A 331 19.77 -1.58 -11.29
C LYS A 331 20.15 -1.98 -12.72
N LYS A 332 20.14 -3.28 -13.06
CA LYS A 332 20.39 -3.75 -14.44
C LYS A 332 19.35 -3.21 -15.43
N LEU A 333 18.07 -3.17 -15.03
CA LEU A 333 17.00 -2.60 -15.83
C LEU A 333 17.24 -1.12 -16.10
N LYS A 334 17.49 -0.33 -15.05
CA LYS A 334 17.82 1.10 -15.14
C LYS A 334 19.02 1.35 -16.05
N ASN A 335 20.08 0.56 -15.90
CA ASN A 335 21.29 0.68 -16.72
C ASN A 335 21.01 0.38 -18.20
N LYS A 336 20.21 -0.65 -18.54
CA LYS A 336 19.81 -0.90 -19.93
C LYS A 336 19.05 0.26 -20.54
N ILE A 337 18.13 0.84 -19.78
CA ILE A 337 17.31 1.98 -20.22
C ILE A 337 18.16 3.25 -20.38
N SER A 338 19.16 3.46 -19.52
CA SER A 338 20.05 4.62 -19.59
C SER A 338 20.93 4.63 -20.86
N LEU A 339 21.14 3.47 -21.50
CA LEU A 339 21.92 3.34 -22.73
C LEU A 339 21.12 3.67 -23.99
N LEU A 340 19.79 3.81 -23.90
CA LEU A 340 18.95 4.15 -25.04
C LEU A 340 19.21 5.59 -25.49
N ASN A 341 19.26 5.78 -26.82
CA ASN A 341 19.32 7.13 -27.39
C ASN A 341 17.98 7.83 -27.20
N LYS A 342 18.00 8.96 -26.48
CA LYS A 342 16.80 9.75 -26.16
C LYS A 342 16.49 10.84 -27.18
N ASN A 343 17.31 10.98 -28.24
CA ASN A 343 17.06 11.96 -29.29
C ASN A 343 15.74 11.65 -30.01
N GLU A 344 15.04 12.69 -30.36
CA GLU A 344 13.78 12.58 -31.09
C GLU A 344 13.98 11.88 -32.45
N ASP A 345 13.08 10.96 -32.76
CA ASP A 345 13.04 10.18 -33.99
C ASP A 345 11.57 9.85 -34.30
N LEU A 346 11.30 9.24 -35.45
CA LEU A 346 9.97 8.80 -35.79
C LEU A 346 9.55 7.61 -34.93
N ILE A 347 8.35 7.68 -34.36
CA ILE A 347 7.78 6.56 -33.61
C ILE A 347 7.33 5.50 -34.59
N ASP A 348 7.73 4.26 -34.35
CA ASP A 348 7.14 3.08 -34.98
C ASP A 348 5.73 2.85 -34.41
N GLU A 349 4.73 3.47 -35.02
CA GLU A 349 3.35 3.50 -34.55
C GLU A 349 2.70 2.11 -34.47
N GLU A 350 3.07 1.18 -35.38
CA GLU A 350 2.53 -0.17 -35.40
C GLU A 350 3.04 -0.97 -34.20
N ARG A 351 4.35 -0.99 -34.01
CA ARG A 351 4.99 -1.69 -32.89
C ARG A 351 4.69 -1.03 -31.55
N PHE A 352 4.57 0.30 -31.53
CA PHE A 352 4.14 1.02 -30.33
C PHE A 352 2.75 0.54 -29.88
N ARG A 353 1.77 0.47 -30.79
CA ARG A 353 0.42 -0.01 -30.49
C ARG A 353 0.41 -1.48 -30.07
N GLU A 354 1.21 -2.33 -30.71
CA GLU A 354 1.34 -3.73 -30.35
C GLU A 354 1.78 -3.88 -28.88
N PHE A 355 2.90 -3.26 -28.49
CA PHE A 355 3.43 -3.35 -27.14
C PHE A 355 2.51 -2.69 -26.10
N ASP A 356 1.90 -1.55 -26.42
CA ASP A 356 0.93 -0.89 -25.56
C ASP A 356 -0.31 -1.76 -25.29
N ASN A 357 -0.82 -2.45 -26.31
CA ASN A 357 -1.94 -3.37 -26.16
C ASN A 357 -1.56 -4.60 -25.30
N ARG A 358 -0.40 -5.21 -25.55
CA ARG A 358 0.11 -6.30 -24.69
C ARG A 358 0.24 -5.87 -23.23
N PHE A 359 0.73 -4.67 -22.98
CA PHE A 359 0.85 -4.12 -21.63
C PHE A 359 -0.54 -3.90 -21.00
N LYS A 360 -1.50 -3.29 -21.74
CA LYS A 360 -2.90 -3.12 -21.29
C LYS A 360 -3.56 -4.45 -20.95
N GLU A 361 -3.39 -5.46 -21.81
CA GLU A 361 -3.91 -6.81 -21.56
C GLU A 361 -3.33 -7.41 -20.28
N SER A 362 -2.04 -7.24 -20.04
CA SER A 362 -1.37 -7.75 -18.86
C SER A 362 -1.88 -7.12 -17.59
N ILE A 363 -1.84 -5.79 -17.47
CA ILE A 363 -2.30 -5.09 -16.27
C ILE A 363 -3.82 -5.15 -16.10
N GLY A 364 -4.58 -5.19 -17.20
CA GLY A 364 -6.03 -5.34 -17.21
C GLY A 364 -6.53 -6.76 -16.89
N ASN A 365 -5.63 -7.74 -16.83
CA ASN A 365 -5.94 -9.12 -16.50
C ASN A 365 -5.44 -9.47 -15.10
N ASN A 366 -6.23 -9.14 -14.09
CA ASN A 366 -5.97 -9.41 -12.68
C ASN A 366 -4.64 -8.81 -12.19
N LEU A 367 -4.29 -7.61 -12.66
CA LEU A 367 -3.08 -6.85 -12.30
C LEU A 367 -1.79 -7.69 -12.42
N ASN A 368 -1.58 -8.34 -13.56
CA ASN A 368 -0.39 -9.17 -13.79
C ASN A 368 0.86 -8.32 -14.05
N THR A 369 1.38 -7.71 -13.00
CA THR A 369 2.54 -6.81 -13.05
C THR A 369 3.83 -7.52 -13.45
N SER A 370 4.00 -8.79 -13.08
CA SER A 370 5.18 -9.56 -13.49
C SER A 370 5.22 -9.78 -15.00
N MET A 371 4.06 -9.98 -15.65
CA MET A 371 3.97 -10.02 -17.11
C MET A 371 4.20 -8.64 -17.71
N ALA A 372 3.70 -7.58 -17.09
CA ALA A 372 3.96 -6.19 -17.50
C ALA A 372 5.47 -5.86 -17.52
N ILE A 373 6.22 -6.31 -16.51
CA ILE A 373 7.68 -6.20 -16.46
C ILE A 373 8.32 -7.06 -17.60
N THR A 374 7.80 -8.24 -17.85
CA THR A 374 8.28 -9.08 -18.98
C THR A 374 8.12 -8.35 -20.30
N ILE A 375 6.98 -7.71 -20.54
CA ILE A 375 6.72 -6.92 -21.75
C ILE A 375 7.69 -5.74 -21.85
N LEU A 376 8.01 -5.09 -20.75
CA LEU A 376 9.04 -4.04 -20.71
C LEU A 376 10.41 -4.57 -21.19
N TYR A 377 10.80 -5.78 -20.74
CA TYR A 377 12.03 -6.42 -21.24
C TYR A 377 11.94 -6.81 -22.74
N ASP A 378 10.77 -7.20 -23.23
CA ASP A 378 10.55 -7.47 -24.64
C ASP A 378 10.75 -6.20 -25.50
N VAL A 379 10.23 -5.06 -25.02
CA VAL A 379 10.48 -3.75 -25.66
C VAL A 379 11.98 -3.47 -25.75
N LEU A 380 12.72 -3.68 -24.66
CA LEU A 380 14.17 -3.42 -24.63
C LEU A 380 14.96 -4.34 -25.60
N LYS A 381 14.49 -5.57 -25.83
CA LYS A 381 15.13 -6.55 -26.71
C LYS A 381 14.70 -6.42 -28.17
N SER A 382 13.60 -5.71 -28.45
CA SER A 382 13.07 -5.58 -29.81
C SER A 382 13.99 -4.76 -30.70
N ASP A 383 13.76 -4.85 -32.00
CA ASP A 383 14.50 -4.16 -33.08
C ASP A 383 13.97 -2.75 -33.39
N ILE A 384 12.93 -2.28 -32.67
CA ILE A 384 12.40 -0.92 -32.82
C ILE A 384 13.46 0.12 -32.38
N ASN A 385 13.35 1.33 -32.94
CA ASN A 385 14.29 2.40 -32.61
C ASN A 385 14.21 2.81 -31.12
N ASP A 386 15.27 3.38 -30.60
CA ASP A 386 15.39 3.70 -29.19
C ASP A 386 14.38 4.77 -28.73
N TYR A 387 14.01 5.70 -29.62
CA TYR A 387 13.00 6.72 -29.28
C TYR A 387 11.62 6.10 -29.03
N THR A 388 11.20 5.14 -29.87
CA THR A 388 9.96 4.37 -29.67
C THR A 388 10.02 3.58 -28.34
N LYS A 389 11.18 2.95 -28.02
CA LYS A 389 11.37 2.27 -26.73
C LYS A 389 11.20 3.24 -25.56
N VAL A 390 11.85 4.40 -25.61
CA VAL A 390 11.75 5.42 -24.57
C VAL A 390 10.29 5.85 -24.36
N LYS A 391 9.53 6.08 -25.43
CA LYS A 391 8.12 6.47 -25.32
C LYS A 391 7.24 5.37 -24.74
N LEU A 392 7.49 4.09 -25.04
CA LEU A 392 6.80 2.97 -24.40
C LEU A 392 7.14 2.86 -22.91
N ILE A 393 8.43 2.97 -22.56
CA ILE A 393 8.89 2.93 -21.18
C ILE A 393 8.26 4.07 -20.35
N GLU A 394 8.27 5.31 -20.89
CA GLU A 394 7.62 6.47 -20.28
C GLU A 394 6.14 6.19 -19.98
N LYS A 395 5.46 5.54 -20.93
CA LYS A 395 4.05 5.20 -20.78
C LYS A 395 3.82 4.09 -19.75
N PHE A 396 4.60 3.02 -19.78
CA PHE A 396 4.48 1.88 -18.86
C PHE A 396 4.83 2.28 -17.42
N ASP A 397 5.79 3.18 -17.25
CA ASP A 397 6.24 3.63 -15.94
C ASP A 397 5.18 4.49 -15.21
N LYS A 398 4.15 4.99 -15.92
CA LYS A 398 2.97 5.59 -15.28
C LYS A 398 2.22 4.61 -14.38
N VAL A 399 2.32 3.30 -14.64
CA VAL A 399 1.75 2.23 -13.81
C VAL A 399 2.80 1.63 -12.89
N LEU A 400 3.97 1.28 -13.42
CA LEU A 400 5.03 0.61 -12.67
C LEU A 400 5.65 1.53 -11.61
N SER A 401 5.80 2.81 -11.93
CA SER A 401 6.34 3.87 -11.05
C SER A 401 7.70 3.50 -10.44
N LEU A 402 8.60 3.07 -11.31
CA LEU A 402 9.96 2.64 -10.98
C LEU A 402 11.02 3.69 -11.32
N ASP A 403 10.59 4.92 -11.69
CA ASP A 403 11.50 6.00 -12.11
C ASP A 403 12.48 5.55 -13.22
N LEU A 404 11.98 4.77 -14.19
CA LEU A 404 12.80 4.06 -15.17
C LEU A 404 13.63 4.98 -16.06
N LEU A 405 13.10 6.16 -16.38
CA LEU A 405 13.77 7.16 -17.22
C LEU A 405 14.48 8.25 -16.43
N LYS A 406 14.28 8.29 -15.11
CA LYS A 406 14.91 9.26 -14.23
C LYS A 406 16.38 8.91 -14.09
N ILE A 407 17.23 9.82 -14.52
CA ILE A 407 18.67 9.73 -14.30
C ILE A 407 18.90 10.07 -12.83
N GLU A 408 19.48 9.15 -12.09
CA GLU A 408 19.99 9.48 -10.77
C GLU A 408 21.23 10.33 -11.01
N ASP A 409 21.17 11.59 -10.65
CA ASP A 409 22.37 12.43 -10.50
C ASP A 409 23.14 11.85 -9.30
N ILE A 410 23.99 10.86 -9.59
CA ILE A 410 24.95 10.41 -8.60
C ILE A 410 25.90 11.59 -8.43
N GLU A 411 25.75 12.31 -7.34
CA GLU A 411 26.71 13.34 -6.96
C GLU A 411 28.03 12.63 -6.67
N ILE A 412 28.85 12.50 -7.73
CA ILE A 412 30.16 11.85 -7.64
C ILE A 412 31.04 12.82 -6.86
N PRO A 413 31.58 12.40 -5.69
CA PRO A 413 32.48 13.23 -4.91
C PRO A 413 33.60 13.83 -5.76
N LYS A 414 33.94 15.07 -5.48
CA LYS A 414 34.98 15.79 -6.22
C LYS A 414 36.26 14.98 -6.29
N GLU A 415 36.64 14.34 -5.20
CA GLU A 415 37.85 13.49 -5.10
C GLU A 415 37.79 12.30 -6.09
N ILE A 416 36.62 11.68 -6.29
CA ILE A 416 36.49 10.59 -7.26
C ILE A 416 36.59 11.12 -8.69
N LYS A 417 36.00 12.28 -8.98
CA LYS A 417 36.14 12.92 -10.30
C LYS A 417 37.61 13.23 -10.61
N GLU A 418 38.36 13.78 -9.64
CA GLU A 418 39.77 14.07 -9.75
C GLU A 418 40.61 12.81 -10.01
N LEU A 419 40.35 11.72 -9.28
CA LEU A 419 41.01 10.43 -9.51
C LEU A 419 40.71 9.86 -10.92
N VAL A 420 39.48 9.99 -11.39
CA VAL A 420 39.12 9.52 -12.73
C VAL A 420 39.80 10.36 -13.82
N GLU A 421 39.93 11.65 -13.62
CA GLU A 421 40.66 12.54 -14.52
C GLU A 421 42.16 12.20 -14.56
N GLU A 422 42.79 12.00 -13.41
CA GLU A 422 44.18 11.55 -13.28
C GLU A 422 44.41 10.22 -14.00
N ARG A 423 43.52 9.24 -13.77
CA ARG A 423 43.55 7.94 -14.47
C ARG A 423 43.49 8.13 -15.99
N ASN A 424 42.62 9.01 -16.49
CA ASN A 424 42.46 9.25 -17.92
C ASN A 424 43.74 9.90 -18.51
N ASN A 425 44.42 10.77 -17.77
CA ASN A 425 45.70 11.33 -18.17
C ASN A 425 46.78 10.25 -18.25
N TYR A 426 46.91 9.37 -17.27
CA TYR A 426 47.82 8.23 -17.34
C TYR A 426 47.54 7.30 -18.54
N LYS A 427 46.26 7.06 -18.89
CA LYS A 427 45.90 6.30 -20.09
C LYS A 427 46.38 7.01 -21.38
N LYS A 428 46.24 8.34 -21.49
CA LYS A 428 46.71 9.12 -22.63
C LYS A 428 48.22 9.02 -22.75
N GLU A 429 48.94 9.03 -21.63
CA GLU A 429 50.38 8.88 -21.56
C GLU A 429 50.90 7.43 -21.71
N LYS A 430 49.96 6.45 -21.94
CA LYS A 430 50.24 5.02 -22.03
C LYS A 430 50.84 4.40 -20.76
N LYS A 431 50.66 5.04 -19.59
CA LYS A 431 51.10 4.57 -18.28
C LYS A 431 49.97 3.70 -17.68
N PHE A 432 49.82 2.49 -18.20
CA PHE A 432 48.68 1.62 -17.86
C PHE A 432 48.72 1.11 -16.43
N LEU A 433 49.88 0.86 -15.84
CA LEU A 433 50.01 0.38 -14.44
C LEU A 433 49.49 1.44 -13.46
N GLU A 434 49.78 2.69 -13.67
CA GLU A 434 49.31 3.82 -12.87
C GLU A 434 47.77 3.98 -13.03
N ALA A 435 47.28 3.87 -14.26
CA ALA A 435 45.84 3.92 -14.54
C ALA A 435 45.06 2.81 -13.85
N ASP A 436 45.58 1.58 -13.81
CA ASP A 436 44.97 0.46 -13.12
C ASP A 436 45.03 0.60 -11.60
N ARG A 437 46.11 1.20 -11.06
CA ARG A 437 46.20 1.52 -9.63
C ARG A 437 45.09 2.47 -9.20
N ILE A 438 44.83 3.51 -9.98
CA ILE A 438 43.73 4.48 -9.68
C ILE A 438 42.38 3.80 -9.85
N ARG A 439 42.17 2.94 -10.86
CA ARG A 439 40.95 2.19 -10.99
C ARG A 439 40.62 1.37 -9.72
N ASN A 440 41.60 0.64 -9.19
CA ASN A 440 41.48 -0.13 -7.96
C ASN A 440 41.25 0.77 -6.74
N GLU A 441 41.81 1.97 -6.71
CA GLU A 441 41.60 2.95 -5.63
C GLU A 441 40.17 3.47 -5.66
N VAL A 442 39.62 3.79 -6.85
CA VAL A 442 38.23 4.22 -7.06
C VAL A 442 37.26 3.09 -6.68
N GLU A 443 37.60 1.82 -7.03
CA GLU A 443 36.79 0.65 -6.62
C GLU A 443 36.75 0.47 -5.08
N LYS A 444 37.87 0.63 -4.40
CA LYS A 444 37.92 0.58 -2.93
C LYS A 444 37.09 1.67 -2.25
N ARG A 445 36.87 2.80 -2.94
CA ARG A 445 36.01 3.89 -2.46
C ARG A 445 34.55 3.75 -2.88
N GLY A 446 34.16 2.57 -3.41
CA GLY A 446 32.78 2.23 -3.74
C GLY A 446 32.30 2.78 -5.10
N TYR A 447 33.24 3.04 -6.04
CA TYR A 447 32.89 3.51 -7.38
C TYR A 447 33.61 2.68 -8.45
N LYS A 448 32.91 2.43 -9.57
CA LYS A 448 33.44 1.69 -10.71
C LYS A 448 33.61 2.60 -11.92
N ILE A 449 34.75 2.50 -12.58
CA ILE A 449 35.06 3.23 -13.82
C ILE A 449 34.75 2.34 -15.02
N ILE A 450 33.89 2.81 -15.91
CA ILE A 450 33.52 2.15 -17.17
C ILE A 450 33.97 3.02 -18.32
N ASP A 451 34.86 2.49 -19.15
CA ASP A 451 35.27 3.14 -20.40
C ASP A 451 34.17 2.94 -21.46
N THR A 452 33.68 4.02 -22.04
CA THR A 452 32.67 4.02 -23.13
C THR A 452 33.24 4.66 -24.38
N ARG A 453 32.53 4.55 -25.51
CA ARG A 453 32.95 5.19 -26.77
C ARG A 453 32.98 6.73 -26.66
N ASP A 454 32.11 7.29 -25.82
CA ASP A 454 31.90 8.74 -25.67
C ASP A 454 32.64 9.33 -24.43
N GLY A 455 33.44 8.50 -23.72
CA GLY A 455 34.20 8.95 -22.55
C GLY A 455 34.21 7.89 -21.43
N VAL A 456 34.25 8.39 -20.19
CA VAL A 456 34.29 7.54 -18.99
C VAL A 456 33.05 7.76 -18.16
N LYS A 457 32.33 6.67 -17.84
CA LYS A 457 31.19 6.65 -16.92
C LYS A 457 31.67 6.18 -15.54
N ILE A 458 31.19 6.83 -14.50
CA ILE A 458 31.46 6.46 -13.11
C ILE A 458 30.16 5.92 -12.51
N GLU A 459 30.20 4.73 -11.95
CA GLU A 459 29.06 4.11 -11.26
C GLU A 459 29.44 3.86 -9.80
N ARG A 460 28.48 4.01 -8.89
CA ARG A 460 28.63 3.58 -7.49
C ARG A 460 28.44 2.07 -7.42
N ILE A 461 29.36 1.37 -6.71
CA ILE A 461 29.29 -0.08 -6.51
C ILE A 461 28.39 -0.41 -5.33
#